data_987da3156c95253465043ecfc81b823a
#
_entry.id   987da3156c95253465043ecfc81b823a
#
_cell.length_a   1.000
_cell.length_b   1.000
_cell.length_c   1.000
_cell.angle_alpha   90.00
_cell.angle_beta   90.00
_cell.angle_gamma   90.00
#
_symmetry.space_group_name_H-M   'P 1'
#
loop_
_entity.id
_entity.type
_entity.pdbx_description
1 polymer ?
#
loop_
_entity_poly.entity_id
_entity_poly.type
_entity_poly.pdbx_seq_one_letter_code
_entity_poly.pdbx_strand_id
1 'polypeptide(L)'
;MEKLLTDKVAIVTGASRGIGRQIAMTLAQEGAYVIVNYNGSKEAAEAVVETITAAGGQAETWQCSVADFAAVEEMIKSIYKKFGHIDVLVNNAGITKDNLLMKMKEEEFDAVIDTNLKGSFNTMRHVARYMLKQKSGSIINISSVSGVLGNPGQMNYCASKAGVIGMTKSMAREIASRG
;
A
#
# COMPACT_ATOMS: atom_id res chain seq x y z
N MET A 1 -23.12 12.42 -10.35
CA MET A 1 -21.90 13.17 -10.01
C MET A 1 -20.78 12.69 -10.92
N GLU A 2 -19.94 13.60 -11.37
CA GLU A 2 -18.75 13.26 -12.15
C GLU A 2 -17.77 12.49 -11.24
N LYS A 3 -17.22 11.37 -11.74
CA LYS A 3 -16.30 10.54 -10.97
C LYS A 3 -14.92 11.20 -11.00
N LEU A 4 -14.30 11.37 -9.83
CA LEU A 4 -13.04 12.11 -9.66
C LEU A 4 -11.80 11.36 -10.19
N LEU A 5 -11.88 10.03 -10.33
CA LEU A 5 -10.75 9.16 -10.67
C LEU A 5 -10.97 8.37 -11.97
N THR A 6 -11.81 8.89 -12.87
CA THR A 6 -11.99 8.29 -14.19
C THR A 6 -10.63 8.17 -14.91
N ASP A 7 -10.38 7.01 -15.53
CA ASP A 7 -9.13 6.67 -16.22
C ASP A 7 -7.89 6.66 -15.32
N LYS A 8 -8.04 6.60 -13.99
CA LYS A 8 -6.92 6.49 -13.04
C LYS A 8 -6.67 5.04 -12.64
N VAL A 9 -5.41 4.67 -12.46
CA VAL A 9 -4.98 3.37 -11.96
C VAL A 9 -4.47 3.51 -10.53
N ALA A 10 -5.10 2.78 -9.61
CA ALA A 10 -4.78 2.80 -8.19
C ALA A 10 -4.32 1.42 -7.70
N ILE A 11 -3.21 1.38 -6.97
CA ILE A 11 -2.73 0.18 -6.29
C ILE A 11 -2.99 0.34 -4.80
N VAL A 12 -3.69 -0.62 -4.19
CA VAL A 12 -3.93 -0.65 -2.74
C VAL A 12 -3.31 -1.91 -2.16
N THR A 13 -2.28 -1.76 -1.32
CA THR A 13 -1.62 -2.91 -0.71
C THR A 13 -2.38 -3.40 0.52
N GLY A 14 -2.41 -4.74 0.71
CA GLY A 14 -3.16 -5.34 1.81
C GLY A 14 -4.66 -5.07 1.73
N ALA A 15 -5.23 -5.07 0.52
CA ALA A 15 -6.59 -4.63 0.26
C ALA A 15 -7.66 -5.74 0.38
N SER A 16 -7.30 -6.95 0.80
CA SER A 16 -8.26 -8.06 0.93
C SER A 16 -9.25 -7.89 2.09
N ARG A 17 -8.99 -6.99 3.05
CA ARG A 17 -9.83 -6.77 4.25
C ARG A 17 -9.63 -5.40 4.87
N GLY A 18 -10.49 -5.08 5.86
CA GLY A 18 -10.33 -3.91 6.73
C GLY A 18 -10.27 -2.57 5.98
N ILE A 19 -9.35 -1.71 6.40
CA ILE A 19 -9.17 -0.37 5.86
C ILE A 19 -8.81 -0.42 4.37
N GLY A 20 -7.89 -1.30 3.97
CA GLY A 20 -7.47 -1.43 2.58
C GLY A 20 -8.60 -1.83 1.64
N ARG A 21 -9.48 -2.77 2.07
CA ARG A 21 -10.70 -3.12 1.33
C ARG A 21 -11.59 -1.90 1.11
N GLN A 22 -11.86 -1.13 2.17
CA GLN A 22 -12.73 0.03 2.06
C GLN A 22 -12.13 1.12 1.15
N ILE A 23 -10.82 1.36 1.25
CA ILE A 23 -10.10 2.27 0.36
C ILE A 23 -10.24 1.80 -1.11
N ALA A 24 -10.01 0.52 -1.39
CA ALA A 24 -10.14 -0.04 -2.73
C ALA A 24 -11.56 0.17 -3.31
N MET A 25 -12.57 -0.11 -2.50
CA MET A 25 -13.98 0.10 -2.91
C MET A 25 -14.28 1.56 -3.18
N THR A 26 -13.82 2.48 -2.32
CA THR A 26 -14.05 3.92 -2.49
C THR A 26 -13.35 4.46 -3.75
N LEU A 27 -12.09 4.10 -3.99
CA LEU A 27 -11.38 4.50 -5.20
C LEU A 27 -12.07 3.98 -6.48
N ALA A 28 -12.58 2.75 -6.45
CA ALA A 28 -13.32 2.18 -7.57
C ALA A 28 -14.68 2.87 -7.79
N GLN A 29 -15.39 3.26 -6.74
CA GLN A 29 -16.62 4.07 -6.82
C GLN A 29 -16.38 5.42 -7.50
N GLU A 30 -15.22 6.03 -7.22
CA GLU A 30 -14.77 7.27 -7.86
C GLU A 30 -14.22 7.09 -9.28
N GLY A 31 -14.24 5.86 -9.81
CA GLY A 31 -13.93 5.56 -11.21
C GLY A 31 -12.51 5.04 -11.48
N ALA A 32 -11.71 4.84 -10.46
CA ALA A 32 -10.39 4.24 -10.65
C ALA A 32 -10.46 2.76 -11.04
N TYR A 33 -9.52 2.32 -11.86
CA TYR A 33 -9.17 0.90 -11.96
C TYR A 33 -8.29 0.51 -10.77
N VAL A 34 -8.75 -0.42 -9.93
CA VAL A 34 -8.08 -0.73 -8.66
C VAL A 34 -7.38 -2.07 -8.70
N ILE A 35 -6.09 -2.07 -8.37
CA ILE A 35 -5.31 -3.29 -8.11
C ILE A 35 -5.43 -3.61 -6.63
N VAL A 36 -6.13 -4.69 -6.31
CA VAL A 36 -6.33 -5.24 -4.97
C VAL A 36 -5.16 -6.16 -4.66
N ASN A 37 -4.08 -5.60 -4.07
CA ASN A 37 -2.93 -6.42 -3.68
C ASN A 37 -3.23 -7.17 -2.37
N TYR A 38 -2.81 -8.42 -2.34
CA TYR A 38 -2.89 -9.30 -1.17
C TYR A 38 -1.66 -10.23 -1.10
N ASN A 39 -1.42 -10.83 0.07
CA ASN A 39 -0.36 -11.83 0.23
C ASN A 39 -0.93 -13.25 0.32
N GLY A 40 -1.73 -13.58 1.34
CA GLY A 40 -2.19 -14.95 1.60
C GLY A 40 -3.70 -15.21 1.43
N SER A 41 -4.54 -14.17 1.45
CA SER A 41 -6.01 -14.32 1.47
C SER A 41 -6.61 -14.10 0.08
N LYS A 42 -6.45 -15.09 -0.81
CA LYS A 42 -6.91 -15.02 -2.21
C LYS A 42 -8.42 -14.82 -2.29
N GLU A 43 -9.19 -15.68 -1.63
CA GLU A 43 -10.66 -15.66 -1.66
C GLU A 43 -11.21 -14.32 -1.15
N ALA A 44 -10.58 -13.76 -0.11
CA ALA A 44 -11.00 -12.46 0.42
C ALA A 44 -10.68 -11.30 -0.56
N ALA A 45 -9.57 -11.37 -1.29
CA ALA A 45 -9.23 -10.37 -2.30
C ALA A 45 -10.17 -10.48 -3.52
N GLU A 46 -10.49 -11.69 -3.96
CA GLU A 46 -11.44 -11.94 -5.05
C GLU A 46 -12.85 -11.43 -4.69
N ALA A 47 -13.30 -11.65 -3.46
CA ALA A 47 -14.58 -11.11 -2.97
C ALA A 47 -14.63 -9.57 -2.97
N VAL A 48 -13.49 -8.90 -2.76
CA VAL A 48 -13.41 -7.43 -2.91
C VAL A 48 -13.59 -7.03 -4.37
N VAL A 49 -12.92 -7.71 -5.29
CA VAL A 49 -13.05 -7.45 -6.73
C VAL A 49 -14.48 -7.70 -7.20
N GLU A 50 -15.11 -8.79 -6.79
CA GLU A 50 -16.52 -9.09 -7.09
C GLU A 50 -17.45 -7.98 -6.60
N THR A 51 -17.25 -7.49 -5.37
CA THR A 51 -18.03 -6.39 -4.79
C THR A 51 -17.88 -5.10 -5.61
N ILE A 52 -16.65 -4.77 -6.02
CA ILE A 52 -16.36 -3.60 -6.86
C ILE A 52 -17.04 -3.74 -8.23
N THR A 53 -16.92 -4.90 -8.86
CA THR A 53 -17.47 -5.17 -10.19
C THR A 53 -19.00 -5.16 -10.17
N ALA A 54 -19.62 -5.76 -9.16
CA ALA A 54 -21.07 -5.74 -8.96
C ALA A 54 -21.62 -4.31 -8.78
N ALA A 55 -20.82 -3.40 -8.24
CA ALA A 55 -21.14 -1.98 -8.11
C ALA A 55 -20.82 -1.15 -9.39
N GLY A 56 -20.39 -1.80 -10.48
CA GLY A 56 -20.05 -1.14 -11.75
C GLY A 56 -18.65 -0.50 -11.78
N GLY A 57 -17.80 -0.83 -10.82
CA GLY A 57 -16.39 -0.43 -10.81
C GLY A 57 -15.49 -1.43 -11.54
N GLN A 58 -14.20 -1.14 -11.56
CA GLN A 58 -13.18 -1.98 -12.18
C GLN A 58 -12.05 -2.30 -11.21
N ALA A 59 -11.72 -3.57 -11.06
CA ALA A 59 -10.61 -4.01 -10.22
C ALA A 59 -10.08 -5.37 -10.66
N GLU A 60 -8.86 -5.67 -10.26
CA GLU A 60 -8.27 -7.00 -10.34
C GLU A 60 -7.42 -7.30 -9.10
N THR A 61 -7.20 -8.56 -8.83
CA THR A 61 -6.32 -8.98 -7.72
C THR A 61 -4.87 -9.07 -8.18
N TRP A 62 -3.93 -8.81 -7.27
CA TRP A 62 -2.51 -9.09 -7.47
C TRP A 62 -1.89 -9.70 -6.20
N GLN A 63 -1.40 -10.93 -6.34
CA GLN A 63 -0.76 -11.63 -5.22
C GLN A 63 0.74 -11.33 -5.18
N CYS A 64 1.19 -10.62 -4.15
CA CYS A 64 2.59 -10.61 -3.74
C CYS A 64 2.72 -10.11 -2.30
N SER A 65 3.78 -10.57 -1.61
CA SER A 65 4.20 -9.98 -0.35
C SER A 65 4.89 -8.65 -0.62
N VAL A 66 4.45 -7.58 0.07
CA VAL A 66 5.14 -6.28 -0.02
C VAL A 66 6.56 -6.32 0.56
N ALA A 67 6.87 -7.29 1.43
CA ALA A 67 8.21 -7.50 1.97
C ALA A 67 9.19 -8.08 0.94
N ASP A 68 8.69 -8.68 -0.15
CA ASP A 68 9.51 -9.20 -1.24
C ASP A 68 9.78 -8.11 -2.27
N PHE A 69 11.03 -7.64 -2.31
CA PHE A 69 11.46 -6.54 -3.18
C PHE A 69 11.28 -6.87 -4.67
N ALA A 70 11.63 -8.09 -5.09
CA ALA A 70 11.55 -8.51 -6.48
C ALA A 70 10.09 -8.73 -6.93
N ALA A 71 9.26 -9.33 -6.07
CA ALA A 71 7.84 -9.51 -6.35
C ALA A 71 7.10 -8.17 -6.48
N VAL A 72 7.45 -7.19 -5.66
CA VAL A 72 6.91 -5.82 -5.77
C VAL A 72 7.38 -5.15 -7.07
N GLU A 73 8.65 -5.30 -7.46
CA GLU A 73 9.13 -4.78 -8.74
C GLU A 73 8.33 -5.34 -9.91
N GLU A 74 8.12 -6.65 -9.94
CA GLU A 74 7.35 -7.30 -11.00
C GLU A 74 5.88 -6.83 -11.02
N MET A 75 5.25 -6.70 -9.87
CA MET A 75 3.90 -6.14 -9.75
C MET A 75 3.82 -4.75 -10.40
N ILE A 76 4.64 -3.82 -9.95
CA ILE A 76 4.63 -2.43 -10.43
C ILE A 76 4.93 -2.36 -11.93
N LYS A 77 5.93 -3.12 -12.40
CA LYS A 77 6.32 -3.18 -13.81
C LYS A 77 5.20 -3.72 -14.70
N SER A 78 4.54 -4.80 -14.28
CA SER A 78 3.45 -5.43 -15.02
C SER A 78 2.22 -4.54 -15.10
N ILE A 79 1.86 -3.87 -13.99
CA ILE A 79 0.76 -2.90 -13.96
C ILE A 79 1.06 -1.72 -14.90
N TYR A 80 2.27 -1.15 -14.81
CA TYR A 80 2.66 -0.07 -15.71
C TYR A 80 2.67 -0.50 -17.18
N LYS A 81 3.14 -1.71 -17.48
CA LYS A 81 3.10 -2.26 -18.86
C LYS A 81 1.67 -2.41 -19.39
N LYS A 82 0.73 -2.81 -18.51
CA LYS A 82 -0.68 -3.03 -18.88
C LYS A 82 -1.43 -1.72 -19.14
N PHE A 83 -1.23 -0.72 -18.29
CA PHE A 83 -2.04 0.51 -18.29
C PHE A 83 -1.30 1.74 -18.86
N GLY A 84 0.03 1.72 -18.91
CA GLY A 84 0.85 2.85 -19.34
C GLY A 84 1.08 3.91 -18.26
N HIS A 85 0.36 3.85 -17.14
CA HIS A 85 0.46 4.77 -16.02
C HIS A 85 0.06 4.11 -14.71
N ILE A 86 0.48 4.72 -13.58
CA ILE A 86 0.04 4.41 -12.21
C ILE A 86 -0.18 5.75 -11.52
N ASP A 87 -1.40 6.06 -11.12
CA ASP A 87 -1.76 7.38 -10.61
C ASP A 87 -1.79 7.43 -9.08
N VAL A 88 -2.21 6.34 -8.44
CA VAL A 88 -2.36 6.28 -6.99
C VAL A 88 -1.70 5.01 -6.45
N LEU A 89 -0.87 5.18 -5.42
CA LEU A 89 -0.37 4.08 -4.59
C LEU A 89 -0.83 4.30 -3.15
N VAL A 90 -1.54 3.31 -2.59
CA VAL A 90 -1.89 3.30 -1.16
C VAL A 90 -1.13 2.19 -0.46
N ASN A 91 -0.16 2.57 0.37
CA ASN A 91 0.57 1.68 1.25
C ASN A 91 -0.22 1.46 2.53
N ASN A 92 -1.07 0.43 2.50
CA ASN A 92 -1.92 0.05 3.61
C ASN A 92 -1.49 -1.30 4.23
N ALA A 93 -0.80 -2.17 3.49
CA ALA A 93 -0.35 -3.46 4.01
C ALA A 93 0.40 -3.30 5.33
N GLY A 94 -0.01 -4.07 6.33
CA GLY A 94 0.61 -4.04 7.64
C GLY A 94 0.09 -5.14 8.54
N ILE A 95 0.95 -5.52 9.49
CA ILE A 95 0.66 -6.50 10.54
C ILE A 95 1.03 -5.93 11.89
N THR A 96 0.51 -6.56 12.94
CA THR A 96 0.94 -6.38 14.32
C THR A 96 1.46 -7.70 14.87
N LYS A 97 2.46 -7.63 15.74
CA LYS A 97 3.00 -8.74 16.55
C LYS A 97 3.31 -8.17 17.92
N ASP A 98 2.24 -7.94 18.68
CA ASP A 98 2.30 -7.24 19.96
C ASP A 98 2.92 -8.15 21.04
N ASN A 99 3.91 -7.63 21.76
CA ASN A 99 4.51 -8.28 22.90
C ASN A 99 5.23 -7.25 23.78
N LEU A 100 5.32 -7.49 25.07
CA LEU A 100 6.12 -6.63 25.95
C LEU A 100 7.60 -6.65 25.52
N LEU A 101 8.29 -5.53 25.62
CA LEU A 101 9.66 -5.37 25.14
C LEU A 101 10.58 -6.51 25.57
N MET A 102 10.55 -6.87 26.84
CA MET A 102 11.41 -7.92 27.39
C MET A 102 11.07 -9.34 26.91
N LYS A 103 9.91 -9.52 26.27
CA LYS A 103 9.42 -10.81 25.76
C LYS A 103 9.33 -10.83 24.23
N MET A 104 9.46 -9.67 23.59
CA MET A 104 9.37 -9.55 22.13
C MET A 104 10.56 -10.30 21.50
N LYS A 105 10.24 -11.22 20.61
CA LYS A 105 11.23 -11.99 19.88
C LYS A 105 11.72 -11.21 18.66
N GLU A 106 12.93 -11.50 18.21
CA GLU A 106 13.52 -10.90 17.00
C GLU A 106 12.61 -11.13 15.79
N GLU A 107 12.06 -12.33 15.62
CA GLU A 107 11.19 -12.66 14.49
C GLU A 107 9.86 -11.87 14.53
N GLU A 108 9.37 -11.50 15.71
CA GLU A 108 8.18 -10.66 15.86
C GLU A 108 8.48 -9.22 15.46
N PHE A 109 9.65 -8.73 15.81
CA PHE A 109 10.12 -7.40 15.42
C PHE A 109 10.35 -7.34 13.91
N ASP A 110 11.14 -8.25 13.37
CA ASP A 110 11.51 -8.28 11.95
C ASP A 110 10.30 -8.42 11.04
N ALA A 111 9.36 -9.31 11.36
CA ALA A 111 8.15 -9.50 10.56
C ALA A 111 7.34 -8.21 10.42
N VAL A 112 7.25 -7.40 11.48
CA VAL A 112 6.52 -6.12 11.46
C VAL A 112 7.32 -5.07 10.68
N ILE A 113 8.63 -4.98 10.88
CA ILE A 113 9.49 -4.05 10.14
C ILE A 113 9.49 -4.40 8.64
N ASP A 114 9.66 -5.66 8.29
CA ASP A 114 9.69 -6.10 6.90
C ASP A 114 8.38 -5.84 6.17
N THR A 115 7.24 -6.08 6.82
CA THR A 115 5.95 -5.85 6.18
C THR A 115 5.58 -4.37 6.14
N ASN A 116 5.61 -3.70 7.30
CA ASN A 116 5.02 -2.36 7.44
C ASN A 116 5.94 -1.26 6.90
N LEU A 117 7.24 -1.37 7.19
CA LEU A 117 8.22 -0.32 6.87
C LEU A 117 8.92 -0.61 5.54
N LYS A 118 9.61 -1.75 5.45
CA LYS A 118 10.32 -2.15 4.23
C LYS A 118 9.35 -2.41 3.08
N GLY A 119 8.17 -2.99 3.33
CA GLY A 119 7.12 -3.16 2.32
C GLY A 119 6.67 -1.83 1.72
N SER A 120 6.45 -0.81 2.55
CA SER A 120 6.15 0.55 2.07
C SER A 120 7.32 1.17 1.28
N PHE A 121 8.56 0.95 1.73
CA PHE A 121 9.75 1.34 0.98
C PHE A 121 9.81 0.67 -0.40
N ASN A 122 9.61 -0.65 -0.47
CA ASN A 122 9.67 -1.42 -1.71
C ASN A 122 8.69 -0.86 -2.75
N THR A 123 7.44 -0.66 -2.37
CA THR A 123 6.41 -0.12 -3.27
C THR A 123 6.72 1.31 -3.71
N MET A 124 7.10 2.20 -2.78
CA MET A 124 7.50 3.58 -3.09
C MET A 124 8.70 3.60 -4.03
N ARG A 125 9.74 2.80 -3.75
CA ARG A 125 10.97 2.73 -4.55
C ARG A 125 10.69 2.34 -6.00
N HIS A 126 9.81 1.36 -6.22
CA HIS A 126 9.53 0.87 -7.57
C HIS A 126 8.54 1.76 -8.33
N VAL A 127 7.54 2.35 -7.67
CA VAL A 127 6.57 3.23 -8.34
C VAL A 127 7.16 4.60 -8.67
N ALA A 128 8.10 5.10 -7.85
CA ALA A 128 8.66 6.44 -7.97
C ALA A 128 9.19 6.74 -9.38
N ARG A 129 9.94 5.81 -10.00
CA ARG A 129 10.51 6.02 -11.35
C ARG A 129 9.44 6.24 -12.43
N TYR A 130 8.27 5.60 -12.28
CA TYR A 130 7.16 5.74 -13.22
C TYR A 130 6.44 7.06 -13.01
N MET A 131 6.13 7.40 -11.77
CA MET A 131 5.49 8.68 -11.43
C MET A 131 6.37 9.87 -11.80
N LEU A 132 7.69 9.78 -11.58
CA LEU A 132 8.66 10.79 -12.05
C LEU A 132 8.64 10.95 -13.58
N LYS A 133 8.56 9.86 -14.34
CA LYS A 133 8.45 9.89 -15.80
C LYS A 133 7.11 10.48 -16.26
N GLN A 134 6.02 10.13 -15.56
CA GLN A 134 4.68 10.66 -15.81
C GLN A 134 4.55 12.14 -15.43
N LYS A 135 5.41 12.65 -14.54
CA LYS A 135 5.30 13.95 -13.87
C LYS A 135 3.95 14.12 -13.15
N SER A 136 3.43 13.04 -12.61
CA SER A 136 2.18 13.01 -11.87
C SER A 136 2.08 11.73 -11.06
N GLY A 137 1.36 11.77 -9.94
CA GLY A 137 1.07 10.63 -9.10
C GLY A 137 0.77 11.03 -7.66
N SER A 138 0.14 10.15 -6.91
CA SER A 138 -0.14 10.35 -5.49
C SER A 138 0.21 9.09 -4.71
N ILE A 139 1.02 9.24 -3.66
CA ILE A 139 1.41 8.15 -2.77
C ILE A 139 0.84 8.43 -1.38
N ILE A 140 0.00 7.53 -0.91
CA ILE A 140 -0.65 7.61 0.41
C ILE A 140 -0.09 6.49 1.28
N ASN A 141 0.54 6.87 2.38
CA ASN A 141 1.11 5.92 3.34
C ASN A 141 0.24 5.90 4.60
N ILE A 142 -0.33 4.74 4.94
CA ILE A 142 -1.16 4.58 6.13
C ILE A 142 -0.25 4.39 7.35
N SER A 143 -0.14 5.44 8.15
CA SER A 143 0.58 5.42 9.43
C SER A 143 -0.37 5.10 10.60
N SER A 144 0.00 5.48 11.80
CA SER A 144 -0.78 5.29 13.03
C SER A 144 -0.42 6.36 14.06
N VAL A 145 -1.38 6.69 14.90
CA VAL A 145 -1.13 7.50 16.11
C VAL A 145 -0.08 6.84 17.01
N SER A 146 -0.01 5.50 17.03
CA SER A 146 1.02 4.76 17.78
C SER A 146 2.44 5.05 17.28
N GLY A 147 2.63 5.41 16.02
CA GLY A 147 3.92 5.85 15.48
C GLY A 147 4.35 7.24 15.95
N VAL A 148 3.43 8.02 16.51
CA VAL A 148 3.70 9.37 17.06
C VAL A 148 3.83 9.33 18.57
N LEU A 149 2.90 8.67 19.25
CA LEU A 149 2.78 8.70 20.72
C LEU A 149 3.45 7.49 21.40
N GLY A 150 3.70 6.41 20.65
CA GLY A 150 4.07 5.12 21.23
C GLY A 150 2.86 4.39 21.80
N ASN A 151 3.02 3.07 22.01
CA ASN A 151 2.02 2.23 22.67
C ASN A 151 2.73 1.05 23.35
N PRO A 152 2.49 0.77 24.66
CA PRO A 152 3.07 -0.38 25.34
C PRO A 152 2.79 -1.68 24.59
N GLY A 153 3.79 -2.55 24.47
CA GLY A 153 3.68 -3.82 23.74
C GLY A 153 3.78 -3.73 22.23
N GLN A 154 3.94 -2.54 21.66
CA GLN A 154 3.97 -2.31 20.20
C GLN A 154 5.27 -1.63 19.73
N MET A 155 6.42 -1.95 20.33
CA MET A 155 7.67 -1.30 19.94
C MET A 155 7.99 -1.46 18.44
N ASN A 156 7.84 -2.66 17.90
CA ASN A 156 7.99 -2.97 16.49
C ASN A 156 7.01 -2.19 15.61
N TYR A 157 5.73 -2.19 15.96
CA TYR A 157 4.68 -1.50 15.22
C TYR A 157 4.86 0.02 15.28
N CYS A 158 5.11 0.59 16.46
CA CYS A 158 5.37 2.02 16.63
C CYS A 158 6.60 2.47 15.80
N ALA A 159 7.71 1.71 15.88
CA ALA A 159 8.90 1.97 15.09
C ALA A 159 8.60 1.95 13.58
N SER A 160 7.85 0.95 13.11
CA SER A 160 7.47 0.84 11.70
C SER A 160 6.63 2.02 11.23
N LYS A 161 5.64 2.45 12.02
CA LYS A 161 4.73 3.55 11.65
C LYS A 161 5.38 4.92 11.78
N ALA A 162 6.28 5.12 12.73
CA ALA A 162 7.14 6.31 12.81
C ALA A 162 8.09 6.38 11.60
N GLY A 163 8.71 5.26 11.21
CA GLY A 163 9.56 5.16 10.03
C GLY A 163 8.84 5.51 8.73
N VAL A 164 7.58 5.07 8.58
CA VAL A 164 6.73 5.44 7.43
C VAL A 164 6.51 6.95 7.35
N ILE A 165 6.31 7.65 8.47
CA ILE A 165 6.20 9.11 8.51
C ILE A 165 7.51 9.76 8.01
N GLY A 166 8.65 9.28 8.48
CA GLY A 166 9.97 9.75 8.05
C GLY A 166 10.20 9.57 6.55
N MET A 167 9.94 8.37 6.03
CA MET A 167 10.06 8.06 4.60
C MET A 167 9.15 8.94 3.75
N THR A 168 7.90 9.17 4.18
CA THR A 168 6.95 10.04 3.46
C THR A 168 7.49 11.47 3.32
N LYS A 169 8.02 12.05 4.42
CA LYS A 169 8.61 13.38 4.40
C LYS A 169 9.85 13.46 3.53
N SER A 170 10.72 12.44 3.57
CA SER A 170 11.94 12.38 2.77
C SER A 170 11.60 12.32 1.29
N MET A 171 10.74 11.37 0.90
CA MET A 171 10.34 11.19 -0.49
C MET A 171 9.64 12.44 -1.06
N ALA A 172 8.76 13.08 -0.28
CA ALA A 172 8.10 14.30 -0.71
C ALA A 172 9.10 15.42 -1.04
N ARG A 173 10.17 15.59 -0.25
CA ARG A 173 11.22 16.57 -0.51
C ARG A 173 12.07 16.23 -1.73
N GLU A 174 12.26 14.94 -2.01
CA GLU A 174 13.09 14.47 -3.11
C GLU A 174 12.38 14.59 -4.47
N ILE A 175 11.10 14.27 -4.54
CA ILE A 175 10.41 14.09 -5.83
C ILE A 175 9.20 15.01 -6.07
N ALA A 176 8.70 15.75 -5.09
CA ALA A 176 7.49 16.56 -5.26
C ALA A 176 7.61 17.68 -6.32
N SER A 177 8.83 18.12 -6.63
CA SER A 177 9.08 19.08 -7.72
C SER A 177 8.79 18.53 -9.13
N ARG A 178 8.49 17.26 -9.23
CA ARG A 178 8.22 16.58 -10.50
C ARG A 178 6.73 16.21 -10.69
N GLY A 179 5.85 16.71 -9.83
CA GLY A 179 4.40 16.51 -9.88
C GLY A 179 3.91 15.52 -8.84
#